data_14d6ad274053e8ad0dcfac638f648ce0
#
_entry.id   14d6ad274053e8ad0dcfac638f648ce0
#
_cell.length_a   1.000
_cell.length_b   1.000
_cell.length_c   1.000
_cell.angle_alpha   90.00
_cell.angle_beta   90.00
_cell.angle_gamma   90.00
#
_symmetry.space_group_name_H-M   'P 1'
#
loop_
_entity.id
_entity.type
_entity.pdbx_description
1 polymer ?
#
loop_
_entity_poly.entity_id
_entity_poly.type
_entity_poly.pdbx_seq_one_letter_code
_entity_poly.pdbx_strand_id
1 'polypeptide(L)'
;ELKKDGGWTLEMIDTKNPCSGFNNWKASTDIKGGTPAKKNGVDAVNADATGPQLLRAYATDSVSISLVFDEPLDSLKAATAANYSISDGIGIPLSAMAVSPTFDKVTLRLNTPLLRKKVYTITVSAVTDCKGNIISTKNKARVGLSEIADSLSIVINEILFNPKSNGTDYVEIYNRSNKIIDLKQMFIANRNTAGVISNIKQLSADNYLLFPQDFVVITEDPAVVKRDFITQNMDAFVTAASMPSFNDDEGDVIILNAQGNITDELKYDEKWHFKLIDNREGVAL
;
A
#
# COMPACT_ATOMS: atom_id res chain seq x y z
N GLU A 1 -8.45 21.08 19.09
CA GLU A 1 -8.09 20.50 20.41
C GLU A 1 -9.26 19.73 21.03
N LEU A 2 -10.46 20.31 21.16
CA LEU A 2 -11.64 19.67 21.79
C LEU A 2 -12.04 18.30 21.22
N LYS A 3 -11.67 17.98 19.96
CA LYS A 3 -12.03 16.72 19.31
C LYS A 3 -11.06 15.56 19.60
N LYS A 4 -9.91 15.82 20.22
CA LYS A 4 -8.93 14.80 20.57
C LYS A 4 -9.42 13.81 21.64
N ASP A 5 -10.30 14.26 22.53
CA ASP A 5 -10.77 13.48 23.68
C ASP A 5 -11.94 12.53 23.34
N GLY A 6 -12.31 12.45 22.07
CA GLY A 6 -13.43 11.60 21.61
C GLY A 6 -14.80 12.26 21.81
N GLY A 7 -15.89 11.48 21.72
CA GLY A 7 -17.27 11.97 21.88
C GLY A 7 -17.83 12.73 20.68
N TRP A 8 -17.14 12.73 19.54
CA TRP A 8 -17.59 13.38 18.30
C TRP A 8 -18.00 12.35 17.26
N THR A 9 -19.21 12.51 16.70
CA THR A 9 -19.69 11.66 15.60
C THR A 9 -19.02 12.03 14.29
N LEU A 10 -18.85 11.04 13.41
CA LEU A 10 -18.61 11.29 12.00
C LEU A 10 -19.94 11.53 11.30
N GLU A 11 -20.04 12.61 10.57
CA GLU A 11 -21.23 13.01 9.83
C GLU A 11 -20.95 13.08 8.34
N MET A 12 -21.86 12.58 7.52
CA MET A 12 -21.76 12.71 6.06
C MET A 12 -21.95 14.17 5.65
N ILE A 13 -21.04 14.67 4.80
CA ILE A 13 -21.07 16.06 4.31
C ILE A 13 -22.21 16.23 3.30
N ASP A 14 -22.27 15.37 2.29
CA ASP A 14 -23.28 15.42 1.23
C ASP A 14 -24.02 14.07 1.16
N THR A 15 -25.25 14.04 1.64
CA THR A 15 -26.10 12.84 1.60
C THR A 15 -26.54 12.46 0.19
N LYS A 16 -26.37 13.36 -0.80
CA LYS A 16 -26.64 13.09 -2.22
C LYS A 16 -25.40 12.52 -2.95
N ASN A 17 -24.29 12.44 -2.26
CA ASN A 17 -23.04 11.88 -2.76
C ASN A 17 -22.49 10.79 -1.82
N PRO A 18 -23.20 9.67 -1.62
CA PRO A 18 -22.80 8.65 -0.65
C PRO A 18 -21.52 7.89 -1.06
N CYS A 19 -21.07 8.04 -2.32
CA CYS A 19 -20.00 7.24 -2.90
C CYS A 19 -18.61 7.87 -2.83
N SER A 20 -18.47 9.12 -2.38
CA SER A 20 -17.17 9.80 -2.26
C SER A 20 -16.31 9.30 -1.10
N GLY A 21 -16.53 8.08 -0.61
CA GLY A 21 -15.71 7.44 0.40
C GLY A 21 -15.48 8.32 1.63
N PHE A 22 -14.26 8.27 2.18
CA PHE A 22 -13.91 9.02 3.41
C PHE A 22 -13.92 10.54 3.21
N ASN A 23 -13.76 11.04 1.99
CA ASN A 23 -13.78 12.47 1.68
C ASN A 23 -15.15 13.11 1.92
N ASN A 24 -16.22 12.30 2.03
CA ASN A 24 -17.57 12.75 2.32
C ASN A 24 -17.95 12.65 3.80
N TRP A 25 -16.99 12.40 4.69
CA TRP A 25 -17.20 12.28 6.12
C TRP A 25 -16.34 13.26 6.90
N LYS A 26 -16.92 13.90 7.91
CA LYS A 26 -16.20 14.85 8.77
C LYS A 26 -16.73 14.75 10.20
N ALA A 27 -15.88 15.05 11.17
CA ALA A 27 -16.32 15.15 12.55
C ALA A 27 -17.35 16.28 12.71
N SER A 28 -18.46 16.01 13.42
CA SER A 28 -19.53 16.95 13.66
C SER A 28 -19.02 18.34 14.06
N THR A 29 -19.71 19.39 13.65
CA THR A 29 -19.46 20.77 14.07
C THR A 29 -20.37 21.21 15.23
N ASP A 30 -21.35 20.37 15.62
CA ASP A 30 -22.24 20.65 16.76
C ASP A 30 -21.43 20.59 18.07
N ILE A 31 -21.63 21.58 18.93
CA ILE A 31 -20.92 21.68 20.22
C ILE A 31 -21.20 20.49 21.16
N LYS A 32 -22.30 19.78 20.97
CA LYS A 32 -22.64 18.57 21.71
C LYS A 32 -22.00 17.29 21.13
N GLY A 33 -21.17 17.41 20.11
CA GLY A 33 -20.44 16.30 19.50
C GLY A 33 -21.20 15.54 18.41
N GLY A 34 -22.45 15.88 18.11
CA GLY A 34 -23.24 15.19 17.08
C GLY A 34 -24.64 15.76 16.89
N THR A 35 -25.30 15.33 15.81
CA THR A 35 -26.65 15.81 15.42
C THR A 35 -27.63 14.63 15.22
N PRO A 36 -27.84 13.72 16.21
CA PRO A 36 -28.74 12.59 16.06
C PRO A 36 -30.15 13.04 15.73
N ALA A 37 -30.79 12.41 14.74
CA ALA A 37 -32.15 12.72 14.24
C ALA A 37 -32.32 14.16 13.71
N LYS A 38 -31.23 14.84 13.34
CA LYS A 38 -31.24 16.17 12.73
C LYS A 38 -30.39 16.18 11.48
N LYS A 39 -30.49 17.27 10.72
CA LYS A 39 -29.57 17.55 9.62
C LYS A 39 -28.13 17.65 10.17
N ASN A 40 -27.18 17.02 9.50
CA ASN A 40 -25.77 17.01 9.90
C ASN A 40 -25.22 18.43 10.02
N GLY A 41 -24.45 18.70 11.07
CA GLY A 41 -23.81 20.00 11.28
C GLY A 41 -22.77 20.34 10.21
N VAL A 42 -22.28 19.34 9.50
CA VAL A 42 -21.31 19.47 8.40
C VAL A 42 -21.97 19.45 7.02
N ASP A 43 -23.31 19.44 6.94
CA ASP A 43 -24.04 19.34 5.67
C ASP A 43 -23.63 20.46 4.70
N ALA A 44 -23.13 20.06 3.55
CA ALA A 44 -22.70 20.93 2.46
C ALA A 44 -22.72 20.13 1.14
N VAL A 45 -22.63 20.84 0.02
CA VAL A 45 -22.36 20.21 -1.27
C VAL A 45 -20.89 19.74 -1.27
N ASN A 46 -20.67 18.45 -1.47
CA ASN A 46 -19.36 17.86 -1.69
C ASN A 46 -19.25 17.52 -3.17
N ALA A 47 -18.78 18.48 -3.97
CA ALA A 47 -18.62 18.32 -5.41
C ALA A 47 -17.42 17.40 -5.66
N ASP A 48 -17.70 16.14 -5.98
CA ASP A 48 -16.73 15.20 -6.49
C ASP A 48 -16.60 15.39 -8.00
N ALA A 49 -15.39 15.75 -8.44
CA ALA A 49 -15.04 15.98 -9.83
C ALA A 49 -13.81 15.16 -10.27
N THR A 50 -13.35 14.25 -9.41
CA THR A 50 -12.20 13.37 -9.68
C THR A 50 -12.68 11.95 -9.96
N GLY A 51 -12.13 11.33 -11.00
CA GLY A 51 -12.42 9.93 -11.28
C GLY A 51 -11.52 8.99 -10.47
N PRO A 52 -11.94 7.73 -10.34
CA PRO A 52 -11.21 6.73 -9.58
C PRO A 52 -9.81 6.48 -10.13
N GLN A 53 -8.90 6.04 -9.26
CA GLN A 53 -7.54 5.67 -9.62
C GLN A 53 -7.30 4.18 -9.32
N LEU A 54 -6.63 3.49 -10.22
CA LEU A 54 -6.17 2.13 -9.98
C LEU A 54 -4.90 2.16 -9.12
N LEU A 55 -5.02 1.76 -7.85
CA LEU A 55 -3.91 1.76 -6.91
C LEU A 55 -2.96 0.60 -7.16
N ARG A 56 -3.49 -0.60 -7.36
CA ARG A 56 -2.69 -1.83 -7.55
C ARG A 56 -3.51 -2.97 -8.15
N ALA A 57 -2.80 -3.98 -8.65
CA ALA A 57 -3.36 -5.22 -9.13
C ALA A 57 -2.53 -6.40 -8.62
N TYR A 58 -3.17 -7.51 -8.31
CA TYR A 58 -2.50 -8.75 -7.93
C TYR A 58 -3.27 -9.97 -8.43
N ALA A 59 -2.55 -11.03 -8.76
CA ALA A 59 -3.14 -12.29 -9.16
C ALA A 59 -3.49 -13.13 -7.94
N THR A 60 -4.71 -13.66 -7.87
CA THR A 60 -5.13 -14.61 -6.85
C THR A 60 -4.87 -16.05 -7.26
N ASP A 61 -4.86 -16.30 -8.56
CA ASP A 61 -4.43 -17.52 -9.24
C ASP A 61 -4.00 -17.19 -10.68
N SER A 62 -3.65 -18.20 -11.47
CA SER A 62 -3.17 -17.98 -12.85
C SER A 62 -4.20 -17.38 -13.81
N VAL A 63 -5.48 -17.40 -13.48
CA VAL A 63 -6.58 -16.93 -14.33
C VAL A 63 -7.49 -15.91 -13.64
N SER A 64 -7.12 -15.46 -12.45
CA SER A 64 -7.89 -14.50 -11.67
C SER A 64 -7.01 -13.37 -11.18
N ILE A 65 -7.44 -12.13 -11.41
CA ILE A 65 -6.75 -10.90 -10.99
C ILE A 65 -7.70 -10.06 -10.14
N SER A 66 -7.21 -9.51 -9.06
CA SER A 66 -7.91 -8.52 -8.25
C SER A 66 -7.32 -7.14 -8.50
N LEU A 67 -8.16 -6.16 -8.76
CA LEU A 67 -7.83 -4.74 -8.90
C LEU A 67 -8.30 -4.01 -7.66
N VAL A 68 -7.54 -3.04 -7.18
CA VAL A 68 -7.87 -2.20 -6.02
C VAL A 68 -7.85 -0.75 -6.45
N PHE A 69 -8.92 -0.04 -6.16
CA PHE A 69 -9.10 1.38 -6.47
C PHE A 69 -9.09 2.21 -5.18
N ASP A 70 -8.91 3.52 -5.33
CA ASP A 70 -8.85 4.48 -4.21
C ASP A 70 -10.24 4.86 -3.69
N GLU A 71 -11.31 4.56 -4.47
CA GLU A 71 -12.69 4.90 -4.14
C GLU A 71 -13.69 3.88 -4.70
N PRO A 72 -14.96 3.90 -4.24
CA PRO A 72 -16.03 3.06 -4.76
C PRO A 72 -16.39 3.39 -6.21
N LEU A 73 -16.58 2.34 -7.01
CA LEU A 73 -16.90 2.41 -8.43
C LEU A 73 -18.40 2.27 -8.71
N ASP A 74 -18.85 2.77 -9.86
CA ASP A 74 -20.12 2.33 -10.46
C ASP A 74 -20.02 0.84 -10.77
N SER A 75 -20.83 0.04 -10.08
CA SER A 75 -20.75 -1.42 -10.16
C SER A 75 -21.05 -1.99 -11.54
N LEU A 76 -21.89 -1.32 -12.35
CA LEU A 76 -22.22 -1.75 -13.71
C LEU A 76 -21.06 -1.47 -14.67
N LYS A 77 -20.45 -0.28 -14.59
CA LYS A 77 -19.26 0.07 -15.37
C LYS A 77 -18.07 -0.78 -14.98
N ALA A 78 -17.89 -1.01 -13.68
CA ALA A 78 -16.81 -1.86 -13.15
C ALA A 78 -16.99 -3.34 -13.52
N ALA A 79 -18.23 -3.83 -13.71
CA ALA A 79 -18.50 -5.19 -14.15
C ALA A 79 -18.43 -5.40 -15.69
N THR A 80 -18.13 -4.34 -16.45
CA THR A 80 -18.01 -4.42 -17.92
C THR A 80 -16.61 -4.88 -18.32
N ALA A 81 -16.45 -6.12 -18.76
CA ALA A 81 -15.15 -6.72 -19.11
C ALA A 81 -14.37 -5.92 -20.17
N ALA A 82 -15.07 -5.32 -21.15
CA ALA A 82 -14.45 -4.51 -22.21
C ALA A 82 -13.72 -3.24 -21.68
N ASN A 83 -13.97 -2.85 -20.43
CA ASN A 83 -13.27 -1.73 -19.80
C ASN A 83 -11.86 -2.09 -19.30
N TYR A 84 -11.43 -3.34 -19.45
CA TYR A 84 -10.13 -3.83 -19.00
C TYR A 84 -9.36 -4.46 -20.16
N SER A 85 -8.07 -4.20 -20.21
CA SER A 85 -7.17 -4.82 -21.18
C SER A 85 -5.86 -5.20 -20.48
N ILE A 86 -5.41 -6.42 -20.72
CA ILE A 86 -4.16 -6.96 -20.18
C ILE A 86 -3.18 -7.16 -21.33
N SER A 87 -1.93 -6.73 -21.12
CA SER A 87 -0.87 -6.80 -22.13
C SER A 87 -0.49 -8.24 -22.53
N ASP A 88 0.46 -8.34 -23.45
CA ASP A 88 1.15 -9.57 -23.81
C ASP A 88 0.24 -10.71 -24.31
N GLY A 89 -0.82 -10.34 -25.02
CA GLY A 89 -1.71 -11.28 -25.69
C GLY A 89 -2.83 -11.84 -24.81
N ILE A 90 -2.94 -11.43 -23.55
CA ILE A 90 -4.08 -11.81 -22.69
C ILE A 90 -5.35 -11.10 -23.18
N GLY A 91 -5.28 -9.77 -23.44
CA GLY A 91 -6.39 -8.98 -23.98
C GLY A 91 -7.49 -8.70 -22.99
N ILE A 92 -8.74 -8.72 -23.47
CA ILE A 92 -9.93 -8.47 -22.66
C ILE A 92 -10.22 -9.69 -21.79
N PRO A 93 -10.49 -9.54 -20.47
CA PRO A 93 -10.84 -10.68 -19.61
C PRO A 93 -12.19 -11.30 -20.00
N LEU A 94 -12.39 -12.56 -19.62
CA LEU A 94 -13.65 -13.27 -19.80
C LEU A 94 -14.81 -12.59 -19.06
N SER A 95 -14.54 -12.11 -17.86
CA SER A 95 -15.51 -11.40 -17.04
C SER A 95 -14.83 -10.43 -16.07
N ALA A 96 -15.60 -9.44 -15.61
CA ALA A 96 -15.23 -8.54 -14.54
C ALA A 96 -16.37 -8.52 -13.51
N MET A 97 -16.04 -8.47 -12.24
CA MET A 97 -17.01 -8.45 -11.14
C MET A 97 -16.58 -7.40 -10.10
N ALA A 98 -17.42 -6.40 -9.89
CA ALA A 98 -17.25 -5.45 -8.79
C ALA A 98 -17.57 -6.13 -7.46
N VAL A 99 -16.68 -5.98 -6.47
CA VAL A 99 -16.79 -6.68 -5.18
C VAL A 99 -17.64 -5.88 -4.21
N SER A 100 -18.83 -6.41 -3.88
CA SER A 100 -19.73 -5.85 -2.87
C SER A 100 -19.18 -6.04 -1.44
N PRO A 101 -19.51 -5.18 -0.45
CA PRO A 101 -20.36 -4.00 -0.55
C PRO A 101 -19.61 -2.70 -0.88
N THR A 102 -18.28 -2.68 -0.84
CA THR A 102 -17.46 -1.46 -0.95
C THR A 102 -17.28 -1.00 -2.39
N PHE A 103 -17.32 -1.92 -3.36
CA PHE A 103 -17.12 -1.66 -4.79
C PHE A 103 -15.80 -0.93 -5.14
N ASP A 104 -14.84 -0.93 -4.24
CA ASP A 104 -13.46 -0.43 -4.43
C ASP A 104 -12.52 -1.48 -5.01
N LYS A 105 -13.04 -2.70 -5.26
CA LYS A 105 -12.30 -3.82 -5.84
C LYS A 105 -13.06 -4.41 -7.01
N VAL A 106 -12.29 -4.90 -8.00
CA VAL A 106 -12.82 -5.64 -9.16
C VAL A 106 -12.03 -6.93 -9.32
N THR A 107 -12.74 -8.05 -9.45
CA THR A 107 -12.13 -9.33 -9.82
C THR A 107 -12.30 -9.57 -11.31
N LEU A 108 -11.19 -9.81 -12.01
CA LEU A 108 -11.17 -10.20 -13.41
C LEU A 108 -10.94 -11.70 -13.55
N ARG A 109 -11.69 -12.36 -14.42
CA ARG A 109 -11.43 -13.74 -14.87
C ARG A 109 -10.85 -13.72 -16.26
N LEU A 110 -9.71 -14.40 -16.45
CA LEU A 110 -8.99 -14.42 -17.72
C LEU A 110 -9.35 -15.65 -18.56
N ASN A 111 -9.28 -15.51 -19.89
CA ASN A 111 -9.35 -16.62 -20.83
C ASN A 111 -8.04 -17.41 -20.92
N THR A 112 -6.91 -16.69 -20.80
CA THR A 112 -5.56 -17.22 -20.93
C THR A 112 -4.83 -17.08 -19.59
N PRO A 113 -4.18 -18.14 -19.08
CA PRO A 113 -3.45 -18.06 -17.82
C PRO A 113 -2.25 -17.14 -17.89
N LEU A 114 -2.00 -16.44 -16.78
CA LEU A 114 -0.75 -15.72 -16.54
C LEU A 114 0.42 -16.73 -16.44
N LEU A 115 1.56 -16.37 -16.98
CA LEU A 115 2.79 -17.15 -16.89
C LEU A 115 3.63 -16.69 -15.70
N ARG A 116 4.36 -17.62 -15.07
CA ARG A 116 5.33 -17.30 -14.02
C ARG A 116 6.46 -16.42 -14.55
N LYS A 117 7.04 -15.59 -13.69
CA LYS A 117 8.16 -14.70 -14.00
C LYS A 117 7.87 -13.72 -15.14
N LYS A 118 6.61 -13.49 -15.43
CA LYS A 118 6.18 -12.54 -16.46
C LYS A 118 5.34 -11.44 -15.82
N VAL A 119 5.72 -10.19 -16.08
CA VAL A 119 5.01 -9.00 -15.66
C VAL A 119 4.08 -8.57 -16.79
N TYR A 120 2.81 -8.37 -16.46
CA TYR A 120 1.79 -7.85 -17.37
C TYR A 120 1.39 -6.45 -16.91
N THR A 121 0.83 -5.68 -17.83
CA THR A 121 0.22 -4.38 -17.54
C THR A 121 -1.28 -4.47 -17.76
N ILE A 122 -2.06 -4.11 -16.76
CA ILE A 122 -3.50 -3.92 -16.87
C ILE A 122 -3.74 -2.44 -17.17
N THR A 123 -4.61 -2.19 -18.15
CA THR A 123 -5.14 -0.85 -18.46
C THR A 123 -6.64 -0.87 -18.21
N VAL A 124 -7.13 0.09 -17.45
CA VAL A 124 -8.54 0.31 -17.16
C VAL A 124 -9.03 1.52 -17.95
N SER A 125 -10.20 1.41 -18.58
CA SER A 125 -10.81 2.47 -19.35
C SER A 125 -12.31 2.52 -19.06
N ALA A 126 -12.94 3.69 -19.22
CA ALA A 126 -14.39 3.88 -19.10
C ALA A 126 -15.05 3.36 -17.80
N VAL A 127 -14.27 3.05 -16.78
CA VAL A 127 -14.77 2.81 -15.42
C VAL A 127 -15.00 4.16 -14.77
N THR A 128 -16.08 4.29 -14.03
CA THR A 128 -16.46 5.51 -13.33
C THR A 128 -16.69 5.25 -11.85
N ASP A 129 -16.59 6.30 -11.05
CA ASP A 129 -17.25 6.33 -9.74
C ASP A 129 -18.76 6.39 -9.89
N CYS A 130 -19.50 6.48 -8.78
CA CYS A 130 -20.95 6.57 -8.81
C CYS A 130 -21.49 7.99 -9.14
N LYS A 131 -20.64 8.98 -9.32
CA LYS A 131 -21.00 10.30 -9.86
C LYS A 131 -20.85 10.38 -11.39
N GLY A 132 -20.20 9.38 -11.98
CA GLY A 132 -19.93 9.32 -13.40
C GLY A 132 -18.60 9.94 -13.81
N ASN A 133 -17.71 10.29 -12.85
CA ASN A 133 -16.36 10.73 -13.16
C ASN A 133 -15.56 9.53 -13.69
N ILE A 134 -14.97 9.68 -14.87
CA ILE A 134 -14.26 8.59 -15.56
C ILE A 134 -12.82 8.52 -15.07
N ILE A 135 -12.31 7.29 -14.87
CA ILE A 135 -10.89 7.05 -14.67
C ILE A 135 -10.06 7.67 -15.78
N SER A 136 -9.05 8.48 -15.45
CA SER A 136 -8.22 9.19 -16.42
C SER A 136 -6.73 9.05 -16.14
N THR A 137 -6.32 9.36 -14.92
CA THR A 137 -4.94 9.21 -14.44
C THR A 137 -4.81 7.94 -13.63
N LYS A 138 -3.58 7.42 -13.46
CA LYS A 138 -3.35 6.17 -12.69
C LYS A 138 -4.33 5.04 -13.09
N ASN A 139 -4.53 4.86 -14.38
CA ASN A 139 -5.42 3.84 -14.93
C ASN A 139 -4.67 2.56 -15.35
N LYS A 140 -3.40 2.42 -14.97
CA LYS A 140 -2.56 1.26 -15.28
C LYS A 140 -1.91 0.71 -14.01
N ALA A 141 -1.80 -0.61 -13.94
CA ALA A 141 -1.04 -1.30 -12.90
C ALA A 141 -0.30 -2.50 -13.48
N ARG A 142 0.84 -2.83 -12.90
CA ARG A 142 1.53 -4.09 -13.20
C ARG A 142 0.90 -5.23 -12.41
N VAL A 143 0.94 -6.43 -12.95
CA VAL A 143 0.47 -7.66 -12.30
C VAL A 143 1.27 -8.86 -12.79
N GLY A 144 1.30 -9.91 -12.00
CA GLY A 144 1.86 -11.20 -12.35
C GLY A 144 1.69 -12.21 -11.22
N LEU A 145 2.10 -13.43 -11.44
CA LEU A 145 2.04 -14.49 -10.43
C LEU A 145 3.15 -14.31 -9.41
N SER A 146 2.78 -14.15 -8.15
CA SER A 146 3.76 -14.09 -7.06
C SER A 146 4.41 -15.46 -6.83
N GLU A 147 5.67 -15.42 -6.42
CA GLU A 147 6.48 -16.58 -6.07
C GLU A 147 7.12 -16.36 -4.69
N ILE A 148 7.46 -17.46 -4.01
CA ILE A 148 8.14 -17.39 -2.71
C ILE A 148 9.55 -16.85 -2.92
N ALA A 149 9.95 -15.90 -2.08
CA ALA A 149 11.30 -15.36 -2.06
C ALA A 149 12.29 -16.42 -1.57
N ASP A 150 13.38 -16.63 -2.32
CA ASP A 150 14.54 -17.42 -1.89
C ASP A 150 15.52 -16.52 -1.10
N SER A 151 16.57 -17.12 -0.56
CA SER A 151 17.69 -16.39 0.03
C SER A 151 18.24 -15.35 -0.96
N LEU A 152 18.44 -14.13 -0.50
CA LEU A 152 18.90 -12.98 -1.27
C LEU A 152 18.04 -12.60 -2.49
N SER A 153 16.80 -13.09 -2.60
CA SER A 153 15.84 -12.60 -3.59
C SER A 153 15.41 -11.16 -3.29
N ILE A 154 15.13 -10.90 -2.02
CA ILE A 154 14.88 -9.58 -1.46
C ILE A 154 16.06 -9.25 -0.57
N VAL A 155 16.62 -8.06 -0.74
CA VAL A 155 17.74 -7.56 0.06
C VAL A 155 17.38 -6.22 0.71
N ILE A 156 17.93 -5.98 1.89
CA ILE A 156 17.87 -4.70 2.57
C ILE A 156 18.81 -3.76 1.83
N ASN A 157 18.29 -2.62 1.38
CA ASN A 157 19.03 -1.65 0.59
C ASN A 157 19.42 -0.42 1.41
N GLU A 158 18.50 0.02 2.28
CA GLU A 158 18.69 1.20 3.12
C GLU A 158 17.94 1.04 4.44
N ILE A 159 18.47 1.61 5.51
CA ILE A 159 17.82 1.62 6.82
C ILE A 159 17.98 2.97 7.50
N LEU A 160 16.90 3.51 8.03
CA LEU A 160 16.89 4.60 9.00
C LEU A 160 16.43 4.04 10.35
N PHE A 161 17.36 3.97 11.30
CA PHE A 161 17.13 3.43 12.65
C PHE A 161 17.25 4.49 13.74
N ASN A 162 17.71 5.70 13.41
CA ASN A 162 17.81 6.87 14.29
C ASN A 162 17.16 8.07 13.60
N PRO A 163 15.82 8.14 13.53
CA PRO A 163 15.12 9.22 12.86
C PRO A 163 15.22 10.53 13.67
N LYS A 164 15.04 11.67 13.00
CA LYS A 164 14.91 12.97 13.66
C LYS A 164 13.74 12.97 14.65
N SER A 165 13.77 13.91 15.59
CA SER A 165 12.63 14.14 16.50
C SER A 165 11.31 14.27 15.71
N ASN A 166 10.28 13.50 16.08
CA ASN A 166 9.02 13.30 15.34
C ASN A 166 9.19 12.67 13.93
N GLY A 167 10.31 11.98 13.69
CA GLY A 167 10.53 11.11 12.55
C GLY A 167 9.98 9.70 12.78
N THR A 168 10.25 8.81 11.84
CA THR A 168 9.89 7.39 11.92
C THR A 168 10.97 6.55 11.24
N ASP A 169 11.19 5.34 11.76
CA ASP A 169 12.10 4.38 11.17
C ASP A 169 11.57 3.91 9.80
N TYR A 170 12.50 3.54 8.94
CA TYR A 170 12.15 2.82 7.73
C TYR A 170 13.24 1.82 7.32
N VAL A 171 12.82 0.83 6.55
CA VAL A 171 13.72 -0.09 5.84
C VAL A 171 13.33 -0.09 4.38
N GLU A 172 14.26 0.23 3.50
CA GLU A 172 14.08 0.05 2.06
C GLU A 172 14.59 -1.32 1.66
N ILE A 173 13.77 -2.04 0.91
CA ILE A 173 14.13 -3.36 0.35
C ILE A 173 14.11 -3.31 -1.17
N TYR A 174 14.99 -4.12 -1.77
CA TYR A 174 15.17 -4.25 -3.21
C TYR A 174 14.94 -5.69 -3.67
N ASN A 175 14.10 -5.87 -4.69
CA ASN A 175 13.93 -7.16 -5.34
C ASN A 175 14.98 -7.37 -6.43
N ARG A 176 16.09 -8.03 -6.09
CA ARG A 176 17.18 -8.35 -7.03
C ARG A 176 16.93 -9.61 -7.87
N SER A 177 15.84 -10.31 -7.61
CA SER A 177 15.48 -11.54 -8.31
C SER A 177 14.69 -11.25 -9.59
N ASN A 178 14.39 -12.28 -10.36
CA ASN A 178 13.47 -12.24 -11.48
C ASN A 178 12.04 -12.72 -11.10
N LYS A 179 11.76 -12.89 -9.80
CA LYS A 179 10.47 -13.28 -9.26
C LYS A 179 9.63 -12.04 -8.94
N ILE A 180 8.33 -12.19 -8.99
CA ILE A 180 7.37 -11.24 -8.45
C ILE A 180 7.09 -11.68 -7.02
N ILE A 181 7.32 -10.84 -6.03
CA ILE A 181 7.19 -11.18 -4.62
C ILE A 181 5.99 -10.41 -4.03
N ASP A 182 5.09 -11.11 -3.34
CA ASP A 182 4.00 -10.46 -2.61
C ASP A 182 4.44 -10.15 -1.17
N LEU A 183 4.54 -8.88 -0.84
CA LEU A 183 4.98 -8.41 0.47
C LEU A 183 4.02 -8.78 1.61
N LYS A 184 2.77 -9.12 1.29
CA LYS A 184 1.85 -9.71 2.26
C LYS A 184 2.35 -11.04 2.83
N GLN A 185 3.20 -11.73 2.09
CA GLN A 185 3.82 -13.00 2.48
C GLN A 185 5.25 -12.85 2.99
N MET A 186 5.66 -11.61 3.28
CA MET A 186 6.99 -11.28 3.79
C MET A 186 6.90 -10.67 5.18
N PHE A 187 7.95 -10.87 5.96
CA PHE A 187 8.01 -10.41 7.34
C PHE A 187 9.33 -9.72 7.62
N ILE A 188 9.31 -8.78 8.56
CA ILE A 188 10.48 -8.12 9.11
C ILE A 188 10.60 -8.49 10.59
N ALA A 189 11.81 -8.66 11.08
CA ALA A 189 12.10 -9.05 12.44
C ALA A 189 13.43 -8.43 12.92
N ASN A 190 13.71 -8.58 14.20
CA ASN A 190 15.04 -8.34 14.78
C ASN A 190 15.50 -9.57 15.59
N ARG A 191 16.70 -9.51 16.20
CA ARG A 191 17.14 -10.49 17.20
C ARG A 191 17.00 -9.92 18.60
N ASN A 192 16.63 -10.78 19.53
CA ASN A 192 16.71 -10.46 20.96
C ASN A 192 18.15 -10.59 21.48
N THR A 193 18.38 -10.26 22.74
CA THR A 193 19.69 -10.34 23.40
C THR A 193 20.30 -11.74 23.44
N ALA A 194 19.49 -12.79 23.25
CA ALA A 194 19.96 -14.19 23.14
C ALA A 194 20.28 -14.58 21.68
N GLY A 195 20.18 -13.65 20.72
CA GLY A 195 20.42 -13.89 19.29
C GLY A 195 19.27 -14.63 18.58
N VAL A 196 18.11 -14.77 19.22
CA VAL A 196 16.95 -15.46 18.66
C VAL A 196 16.10 -14.46 17.87
N ILE A 197 15.61 -14.85 16.69
CA ILE A 197 14.68 -14.04 15.87
C ILE A 197 13.42 -13.76 16.70
N SER A 198 13.06 -12.49 16.77
CA SER A 198 11.96 -12.00 17.60
C SER A 198 11.24 -10.82 16.93
N ASN A 199 10.14 -10.36 17.53
CA ASN A 199 9.36 -9.21 17.03
C ASN A 199 8.99 -9.31 15.56
N ILE A 200 8.61 -10.50 15.09
CA ILE A 200 8.24 -10.75 13.69
C ILE A 200 6.98 -9.96 13.36
N LYS A 201 7.06 -9.10 12.34
CA LYS A 201 5.97 -8.26 11.83
C LYS A 201 5.78 -8.49 10.34
N GLN A 202 4.53 -8.46 9.88
CA GLN A 202 4.21 -8.58 8.47
C GLN A 202 4.54 -7.27 7.73
N LEU A 203 5.18 -7.34 6.55
CA LEU A 203 5.55 -6.15 5.78
C LEU A 203 4.34 -5.39 5.25
N SER A 204 3.29 -6.10 4.82
CA SER A 204 2.07 -5.49 4.28
C SER A 204 0.83 -6.26 4.74
N ALA A 205 -0.18 -5.57 5.22
CA ALA A 205 -1.48 -6.16 5.53
C ALA A 205 -2.24 -6.61 4.27
N ASP A 206 -1.98 -5.92 3.16
CA ASP A 206 -2.60 -6.16 1.85
C ASP A 206 -1.63 -6.79 0.86
N ASN A 207 -2.16 -7.40 -0.21
CA ASN A 207 -1.33 -7.85 -1.32
C ASN A 207 -0.65 -6.65 -1.98
N TYR A 208 0.67 -6.65 -1.97
CA TYR A 208 1.53 -5.66 -2.62
C TYR A 208 2.64 -6.38 -3.36
N LEU A 209 2.60 -6.31 -4.70
CA LEU A 209 3.59 -6.99 -5.53
C LEU A 209 4.85 -6.14 -5.71
N LEU A 210 5.97 -6.65 -5.25
CA LEU A 210 7.29 -6.10 -5.53
C LEU A 210 7.86 -6.81 -6.76
N PHE A 211 7.93 -6.07 -7.88
CA PHE A 211 8.42 -6.63 -9.15
C PHE A 211 9.94 -6.70 -9.20
N PRO A 212 10.51 -7.46 -10.15
CA PRO A 212 11.96 -7.49 -10.36
C PRO A 212 12.55 -6.09 -10.51
N GLN A 213 13.65 -5.83 -9.79
CA GLN A 213 14.40 -4.57 -9.76
C GLN A 213 13.64 -3.36 -9.18
N ASP A 214 12.51 -3.58 -8.51
CA ASP A 214 11.84 -2.53 -7.77
C ASP A 214 12.43 -2.35 -6.36
N PHE A 215 12.38 -1.12 -5.90
CA PHE A 215 12.62 -0.73 -4.51
C PHE A 215 11.28 -0.41 -3.84
N VAL A 216 11.21 -0.61 -2.54
CA VAL A 216 10.06 -0.19 -1.72
C VAL A 216 10.49 0.13 -0.30
N VAL A 217 9.99 1.23 0.22
CA VAL A 217 10.19 1.66 1.61
C VAL A 217 9.09 1.10 2.49
N ILE A 218 9.48 0.40 3.54
CA ILE A 218 8.61 -0.15 4.59
C ILE A 218 8.73 0.76 5.81
N THR A 219 7.63 1.30 6.29
CA THR A 219 7.57 2.20 7.45
C THR A 219 6.17 2.19 8.07
N GLU A 220 6.04 2.63 9.31
CA GLU A 220 4.72 2.82 9.93
C GLU A 220 4.01 4.08 9.44
N ASP A 221 4.76 5.12 9.05
CA ASP A 221 4.21 6.39 8.57
C ASP A 221 4.93 6.91 7.30
N PRO A 222 4.47 6.53 6.10
CA PRO A 222 5.03 7.04 4.85
C PRO A 222 4.96 8.56 4.70
N ALA A 223 3.99 9.24 5.34
CA ALA A 223 3.87 10.69 5.21
C ALA A 223 5.01 11.41 5.93
N VAL A 224 5.45 10.87 7.07
CA VAL A 224 6.61 11.38 7.82
C VAL A 224 7.90 11.19 7.01
N VAL A 225 8.13 10.00 6.44
CA VAL A 225 9.32 9.76 5.61
C VAL A 225 9.34 10.71 4.40
N LYS A 226 8.22 10.88 3.70
CA LYS A 226 8.08 11.79 2.55
C LYS A 226 8.23 13.26 2.91
N ARG A 227 7.95 13.65 4.15
CA ARG A 227 8.19 14.99 4.69
C ARG A 227 9.69 15.24 4.89
N ASP A 228 10.40 14.25 5.41
CA ASP A 228 11.77 14.40 5.88
C ASP A 228 12.82 14.12 4.79
N PHE A 229 12.46 13.36 3.75
CA PHE A 229 13.33 12.95 2.66
C PHE A 229 12.77 13.30 1.29
N ILE A 230 13.66 13.61 0.35
CA ILE A 230 13.30 13.78 -1.08
C ILE A 230 13.09 12.41 -1.68
N THR A 231 11.84 12.09 -2.04
CA THR A 231 11.47 10.80 -2.63
C THR A 231 11.15 10.94 -4.11
N GLN A 232 11.82 10.15 -4.95
CA GLN A 232 11.59 10.17 -6.40
C GLN A 232 10.31 9.41 -6.79
N ASN A 233 10.02 8.32 -6.09
CA ASN A 233 8.84 7.48 -6.36
C ASN A 233 7.90 7.49 -5.15
N MET A 234 6.90 8.36 -5.19
CA MET A 234 5.93 8.54 -4.11
C MET A 234 5.01 7.34 -3.91
N ASP A 235 4.93 6.42 -4.88
CA ASP A 235 4.08 5.23 -4.82
C ASP A 235 4.86 3.98 -4.31
N ALA A 236 6.20 4.07 -4.15
CA ALA A 236 7.05 2.98 -3.67
C ALA A 236 7.12 2.91 -2.13
N PHE A 237 5.97 2.96 -1.47
CA PHE A 237 5.85 2.89 -0.02
C PHE A 237 4.82 1.85 0.41
N VAL A 238 5.15 1.12 1.46
CA VAL A 238 4.22 0.21 2.14
C VAL A 238 4.12 0.61 3.60
N THR A 239 2.89 0.81 4.06
CA THR A 239 2.61 1.05 5.47
C THR A 239 2.57 -0.28 6.21
N ALA A 240 3.55 -0.52 7.06
CA ALA A 240 3.50 -1.63 8.01
C ALA A 240 2.59 -1.27 9.19
N ALA A 241 1.78 -2.22 9.65
CA ALA A 241 0.93 -2.00 10.83
C ALA A 241 1.75 -1.79 12.10
N SER A 242 2.95 -2.35 12.15
CA SER A 242 3.99 -2.12 13.17
C SER A 242 5.33 -2.60 12.64
N MET A 243 6.41 -1.96 13.10
CA MET A 243 7.80 -2.36 12.84
C MET A 243 8.41 -2.98 14.10
N PRO A 244 9.46 -3.83 13.99
CA PRO A 244 10.34 -4.11 15.12
C PRO A 244 10.99 -2.82 15.61
N SER A 245 11.28 -2.73 16.91
CA SER A 245 12.09 -1.62 17.41
C SER A 245 13.53 -1.78 16.93
N PHE A 246 14.09 -0.72 16.37
CA PHE A 246 15.49 -0.62 16.00
C PHE A 246 16.21 0.29 16.99
N ASN A 247 17.37 -0.13 17.49
CA ASN A 247 18.16 0.71 18.39
C ASN A 247 18.92 1.76 17.58
N ASP A 248 19.12 2.93 18.18
CA ASP A 248 19.76 4.08 17.51
C ASP A 248 21.28 3.91 17.29
N ASP A 249 21.89 2.86 17.89
CA ASP A 249 23.34 2.61 17.85
C ASP A 249 23.70 1.36 17.04
N GLU A 250 23.19 0.19 17.42
CA GLU A 250 23.44 -1.09 16.73
C GLU A 250 22.25 -2.03 16.86
N GLY A 251 22.03 -2.89 15.87
CA GLY A 251 20.95 -3.85 15.90
C GLY A 251 20.92 -4.78 14.69
N ASP A 252 19.82 -5.53 14.57
CA ASP A 252 19.62 -6.47 13.48
C ASP A 252 18.29 -6.18 12.78
N VAL A 253 18.32 -6.22 11.45
CA VAL A 253 17.12 -6.25 10.59
C VAL A 253 17.13 -7.54 9.82
N ILE A 254 16.02 -8.27 9.87
CA ILE A 254 15.88 -9.57 9.23
C ILE A 254 14.63 -9.56 8.36
N ILE A 255 14.75 -9.98 7.12
CA ILE A 255 13.63 -10.18 6.21
C ILE A 255 13.38 -11.68 6.06
N LEU A 256 12.13 -12.09 6.27
CA LEU A 256 11.70 -13.50 6.24
C LEU A 256 10.62 -13.69 5.17
N ASN A 257 10.62 -14.86 4.54
CA ASN A 257 9.51 -15.30 3.69
C ASN A 257 8.39 -15.99 4.50
N ALA A 258 7.28 -16.34 3.85
CA ALA A 258 6.13 -17.00 4.46
C ALA A 258 6.44 -18.36 5.13
N GLN A 259 7.57 -18.98 4.79
CA GLN A 259 8.01 -20.25 5.37
C GLN A 259 8.91 -20.04 6.61
N GLY A 260 9.18 -18.78 6.99
CA GLY A 260 10.08 -18.43 8.08
C GLY A 260 11.56 -18.50 7.71
N ASN A 261 11.90 -18.67 6.44
CA ASN A 261 13.28 -18.66 5.99
C ASN A 261 13.78 -17.23 5.84
N ILE A 262 15.01 -16.96 6.28
CA ILE A 262 15.68 -15.68 6.12
C ILE A 262 15.97 -15.46 4.63
N THR A 263 15.48 -14.35 4.08
CA THR A 263 15.84 -13.90 2.73
C THR A 263 17.05 -13.00 2.75
N ASP A 264 17.14 -12.11 3.75
CA ASP A 264 18.29 -11.26 4.00
C ASP A 264 18.36 -10.86 5.48
N GLU A 265 19.55 -10.54 5.95
CA GLU A 265 19.79 -10.09 7.33
C GLU A 265 20.94 -9.08 7.33
N LEU A 266 20.71 -7.95 7.99
CA LEU A 266 21.69 -6.89 8.20
C LEU A 266 21.91 -6.69 9.69
N LYS A 267 23.15 -6.82 10.16
CA LYS A 267 23.55 -6.33 11.47
C LYS A 267 24.18 -4.94 11.28
N TYR A 268 23.41 -3.90 11.58
CA TYR A 268 23.85 -2.51 11.43
C TYR A 268 24.60 -2.01 12.67
N ASP A 269 25.47 -0.99 12.49
CA ASP A 269 26.17 -0.25 13.54
C ASP A 269 26.28 1.22 13.10
N GLU A 270 25.92 2.17 13.97
CA GLU A 270 25.99 3.61 13.70
C GLU A 270 27.39 4.09 13.25
N LYS A 271 28.45 3.33 13.59
CA LYS A 271 29.82 3.60 13.17
C LYS A 271 30.06 3.42 11.67
N TRP A 272 29.10 2.83 10.95
CA TRP A 272 29.18 2.73 9.48
C TRP A 272 28.90 4.03 8.77
N HIS A 273 28.26 4.99 9.44
CA HIS A 273 28.09 6.32 8.89
C HIS A 273 29.45 6.98 8.60
N PHE A 274 29.45 7.87 7.61
CA PHE A 274 30.64 8.62 7.26
C PHE A 274 31.18 9.40 8.46
N LYS A 275 32.46 9.22 8.78
CA LYS A 275 33.11 9.69 10.02
C LYS A 275 33.06 11.22 10.25
N LEU A 276 32.82 12.01 9.20
CA LEU A 276 32.74 13.47 9.32
C LEU A 276 31.29 13.98 9.57
N ILE A 277 30.33 13.06 9.74
CA ILE A 277 28.98 13.43 10.14
C ILE A 277 28.96 13.54 11.67
N ASP A 278 28.80 14.76 12.18
CA ASP A 278 28.78 15.04 13.61
C ASP A 278 27.43 14.61 14.24
N ASN A 279 26.33 14.83 13.54
CA ASN A 279 24.99 14.40 13.98
C ASN A 279 24.43 13.37 13.00
N ARG A 280 24.18 12.16 13.47
CA ARG A 280 23.70 11.02 12.68
C ARG A 280 22.18 10.88 12.70
N GLU A 281 21.49 11.67 13.53
CA GLU A 281 20.04 11.68 13.61
C GLU A 281 19.42 12.05 12.26
N GLY A 282 18.57 11.18 11.73
CA GLY A 282 17.94 11.33 10.42
C GLY A 282 18.85 11.08 9.23
N VAL A 283 19.95 10.34 9.41
CA VAL A 283 20.84 9.89 8.34
C VAL A 283 20.69 8.38 8.18
N ALA A 284 20.24 7.93 7.01
CA ALA A 284 20.12 6.50 6.70
C ALA A 284 21.49 5.86 6.37
N LEU A 285 21.61 4.55 6.58
CA LEU A 285 22.70 3.68 6.10
C LEU A 285 22.27 3.00 4.82
#